data_38cef5c0690ff84e939cd6ea25266801
#
_entry.id   38cef5c0690ff84e939cd6ea25266801
#
_cell.length_a   1.000
_cell.length_b   1.000
_cell.length_c   1.000
_cell.angle_alpha   90.00
_cell.angle_beta   90.00
_cell.angle_gamma   90.00
#
_symmetry.space_group_name_H-M   'P 1'
#
loop_
_entity.id
_entity.type
_entity.pdbx_description
1 polymer ?
#
loop_
_entity_poly.entity_id
_entity_poly.type
_entity_poly.pdbx_seq_one_letter_code
_entity_poly.pdbx_strand_id
1 'polypeptide(L)'
;MPQKRRYKSRRTNYRRKSNKNNRTTIILIAIVAVFVVSFFGYRRYVQYQSESKVEMVQQDHSQFIKKVSPYAVELGRQYGVLPSITIAQAILESDWGTSSLASQYNNYFGIKGEDPSNTKVLQTKEYTNGQWITINGRFRVYSDFRESMKDHTKLLVDGTTWNSQQYRQVIQSKNYIDAAVALQTDGYATDPGYTNKIIRVIQKYNLKKYDEGIK
;
A
#
# COMPACT_ATOMS: atom_id res chain seq x y z
N MET A 1 -77.83 -64.99 52.81
CA MET A 1 -76.85 -65.12 51.66
C MET A 1 -76.40 -63.71 51.29
N PRO A 2 -75.14 -63.35 51.39
CA PRO A 2 -74.63 -62.02 51.03
C PRO A 2 -74.18 -61.99 49.57
N GLN A 3 -74.64 -60.92 48.87
CA GLN A 3 -74.31 -60.67 47.50
C GLN A 3 -72.86 -60.10 47.39
N LYS A 4 -72.03 -60.76 46.53
CA LYS A 4 -70.66 -60.26 46.18
C LYS A 4 -70.74 -59.11 45.23
N ARG A 5 -70.28 -57.95 45.68
CA ARG A 5 -70.06 -56.73 44.83
C ARG A 5 -68.79 -56.96 43.95
N ARG A 6 -68.98 -56.97 42.62
CA ARG A 6 -67.86 -57.00 41.65
C ARG A 6 -67.23 -55.60 41.56
N TYR A 7 -65.94 -55.54 41.90
CA TYR A 7 -65.08 -54.34 41.74
C TYR A 7 -64.69 -54.30 40.26
N LYS A 8 -65.09 -53.18 39.54
CA LYS A 8 -64.63 -52.89 38.19
C LYS A 8 -63.31 -52.15 38.29
N SER A 9 -62.22 -52.76 37.86
CA SER A 9 -60.90 -52.17 37.72
C SER A 9 -60.97 -51.16 36.57
N ARG A 10 -60.73 -49.87 36.87
CA ARG A 10 -60.51 -48.82 35.87
C ARG A 10 -59.11 -48.99 35.31
N ARG A 11 -58.96 -49.49 34.09
CA ARG A 11 -57.69 -49.43 33.31
C ARG A 11 -57.51 -48.00 32.88
N THR A 12 -56.53 -47.30 33.48
CA THR A 12 -56.03 -46.01 33.04
C THR A 12 -55.17 -46.25 31.81
N ASN A 13 -55.65 -45.89 30.62
CA ASN A 13 -54.89 -45.84 29.40
C ASN A 13 -53.87 -44.69 29.45
N TYR A 14 -52.64 -44.97 29.83
CA TYR A 14 -51.51 -44.06 29.65
C TYR A 14 -51.22 -43.97 28.16
N ARG A 15 -51.78 -42.93 27.52
CA ARG A 15 -51.49 -42.58 26.12
C ARG A 15 -50.04 -42.10 26.06
N ARG A 16 -49.12 -42.94 25.60
CA ARG A 16 -47.73 -42.60 25.34
C ARG A 16 -47.71 -41.47 24.30
N LYS A 17 -47.56 -40.21 24.75
CA LYS A 17 -47.36 -39.09 23.85
C LYS A 17 -46.10 -39.35 22.99
N SER A 18 -46.32 -39.48 21.70
CA SER A 18 -45.31 -39.76 20.69
C SER A 18 -44.21 -38.69 20.73
N ASN A 19 -43.00 -39.12 20.92
CA ASN A 19 -41.76 -38.33 21.03
C ASN A 19 -41.29 -37.82 19.64
N LYS A 20 -42.21 -37.56 18.69
CA LYS A 20 -41.88 -37.08 17.34
C LYS A 20 -41.33 -35.63 17.34
N ASN A 21 -41.74 -34.78 18.28
CA ASN A 21 -41.31 -33.39 18.33
C ASN A 21 -39.84 -33.21 18.75
N ASN A 22 -39.30 -34.13 19.55
CA ASN A 22 -37.90 -34.02 20.00
C ASN A 22 -36.90 -34.35 18.89
N ARG A 23 -37.19 -35.21 17.92
CA ARG A 23 -36.29 -35.55 16.80
C ARG A 23 -36.15 -34.38 15.83
N THR A 24 -37.24 -33.71 15.47
CA THR A 24 -37.20 -32.51 14.58
C THR A 24 -36.48 -31.36 15.24
N THR A 25 -36.69 -31.13 16.54
CA THR A 25 -35.98 -30.10 17.29
C THR A 25 -34.46 -30.35 17.36
N ILE A 26 -34.05 -31.62 17.59
CA ILE A 26 -32.63 -32.00 17.61
C ILE A 26 -31.98 -31.79 16.24
N ILE A 27 -32.68 -32.15 15.14
CA ILE A 27 -32.16 -31.93 13.77
C ILE A 27 -32.00 -30.45 13.47
N LEU A 28 -32.97 -29.62 13.86
CA LEU A 28 -32.87 -28.17 13.67
C LEU A 28 -31.71 -27.57 14.45
N ILE A 29 -31.50 -27.96 15.69
CA ILE A 29 -30.35 -27.50 16.50
C ILE A 29 -29.03 -27.96 15.85
N ALA A 30 -28.93 -29.19 15.35
CA ALA A 30 -27.75 -29.67 14.66
C ALA A 30 -27.46 -28.86 13.38
N ILE A 31 -28.48 -28.53 12.59
CA ILE A 31 -28.35 -27.70 11.39
C ILE A 31 -27.85 -26.30 11.75
N VAL A 32 -28.45 -25.67 12.77
CA VAL A 32 -28.01 -24.35 13.24
C VAL A 32 -26.56 -24.40 13.74
N ALA A 33 -26.19 -25.43 14.49
CA ALA A 33 -24.81 -25.62 14.95
C ALA A 33 -23.82 -25.73 13.79
N VAL A 34 -24.15 -26.51 12.74
CA VAL A 34 -23.33 -26.61 11.52
C VAL A 34 -23.21 -25.24 10.83
N PHE A 35 -24.29 -24.49 10.69
CA PHE A 35 -24.25 -23.14 10.11
C PHE A 35 -23.39 -22.18 10.94
N VAL A 36 -23.49 -22.22 12.25
CA VAL A 36 -22.67 -21.38 13.15
C VAL A 36 -21.20 -21.73 13.01
N VAL A 37 -20.84 -23.01 13.06
CA VAL A 37 -19.44 -23.46 12.89
C VAL A 37 -18.90 -23.08 11.51
N SER A 38 -19.69 -23.30 10.45
CA SER A 38 -19.30 -22.94 9.09
C SER A 38 -19.13 -21.42 8.93
N PHE A 39 -20.02 -20.64 9.53
CA PHE A 39 -19.93 -19.16 9.51
C PHE A 39 -18.67 -18.65 10.22
N PHE A 40 -18.37 -19.16 11.43
CA PHE A 40 -17.15 -18.78 12.13
C PHE A 40 -15.88 -19.29 11.44
N GLY A 41 -15.93 -20.51 10.88
CA GLY A 41 -14.84 -21.05 10.07
C GLY A 41 -14.57 -20.19 8.83
N TYR A 42 -15.63 -19.80 8.11
CA TYR A 42 -15.52 -18.92 6.95
C TYR A 42 -14.95 -17.54 7.32
N ARG A 43 -15.47 -16.92 8.40
CA ARG A 43 -14.94 -15.63 8.88
C ARG A 43 -13.46 -15.71 9.23
N ARG A 44 -13.04 -16.78 9.91
CA ARG A 44 -11.64 -16.99 10.27
C ARG A 44 -10.75 -17.23 9.05
N TYR A 45 -11.25 -17.95 8.06
CA TYR A 45 -10.57 -18.15 6.79
C TYR A 45 -10.36 -16.82 6.03
N VAL A 46 -11.41 -15.99 5.91
CA VAL A 46 -11.33 -14.67 5.26
C VAL A 46 -10.35 -13.75 5.99
N GLN A 47 -10.38 -13.75 7.33
CA GLN A 47 -9.44 -12.97 8.13
C GLN A 47 -7.99 -13.45 7.90
N TYR A 48 -7.73 -14.74 7.92
CA TYR A 48 -6.41 -15.31 7.65
C TYR A 48 -5.88 -14.92 6.26
N GLN A 49 -6.72 -14.98 5.24
CA GLN A 49 -6.36 -14.55 3.88
C GLN A 49 -6.03 -13.04 3.82
N SER A 50 -6.77 -12.21 4.55
CA SER A 50 -6.50 -10.77 4.60
C SER A 50 -5.18 -10.46 5.32
N GLU A 51 -4.90 -11.13 6.43
CA GLU A 51 -3.66 -10.98 7.20
C GLU A 51 -2.44 -11.41 6.37
N SER A 52 -2.49 -12.56 5.71
CA SER A 52 -1.39 -13.05 4.86
C SER A 52 -1.11 -12.11 3.68
N LYS A 53 -2.16 -11.53 3.08
CA LYS A 53 -1.99 -10.54 2.01
C LYS A 53 -1.33 -9.26 2.52
N VAL A 54 -1.73 -8.78 3.70
CA VAL A 54 -1.12 -7.59 4.32
C VAL A 54 0.36 -7.84 4.64
N GLU A 55 0.69 -9.02 5.17
CA GLU A 55 2.08 -9.39 5.46
C GLU A 55 2.95 -9.43 4.20
N MET A 56 2.45 -10.03 3.09
CA MET A 56 3.17 -10.06 1.81
C MET A 56 3.43 -8.64 1.29
N VAL A 57 2.42 -7.78 1.26
CA VAL A 57 2.58 -6.38 0.83
C VAL A 57 3.59 -5.64 1.71
N GLN A 58 3.54 -5.84 3.02
CA GLN A 58 4.48 -5.21 3.94
C GLN A 58 5.92 -5.72 3.74
N GLN A 59 6.08 -6.99 3.42
CA GLN A 59 7.39 -7.58 3.09
C GLN A 59 7.95 -6.98 1.80
N ASP A 60 7.14 -6.85 0.75
CA ASP A 60 7.53 -6.24 -0.52
C ASP A 60 7.96 -4.79 -0.35
N HIS A 61 7.20 -4.00 0.43
CA HIS A 61 7.56 -2.63 0.76
C HIS A 61 8.89 -2.53 1.52
N SER A 62 9.12 -3.43 2.48
CA SER A 62 10.37 -3.51 3.22
C SER A 62 11.55 -3.86 2.32
N GLN A 63 11.37 -4.78 1.37
CA GLN A 63 12.41 -5.16 0.41
C GLN A 63 12.75 -4.00 -0.53
N PHE A 64 11.75 -3.27 -1.03
CA PHE A 64 11.98 -2.09 -1.85
C PHE A 64 12.82 -1.04 -1.11
N ILE A 65 12.44 -0.69 0.12
CA ILE A 65 13.18 0.27 0.94
C ILE A 65 14.62 -0.21 1.16
N LYS A 66 14.83 -1.49 1.50
CA LYS A 66 16.19 -2.07 1.66
C LYS A 66 17.00 -1.99 0.38
N LYS A 67 16.37 -2.12 -0.78
CA LYS A 67 17.03 -2.03 -2.09
C LYS A 67 17.52 -0.62 -2.38
N VAL A 68 16.69 0.40 -2.14
CA VAL A 68 17.00 1.79 -2.57
C VAL A 68 17.74 2.61 -1.51
N SER A 69 17.54 2.32 -0.20
CA SER A 69 18.05 3.18 0.88
C SER A 69 19.59 3.28 0.95
N PRO A 70 20.40 2.23 0.69
CA PRO A 70 21.85 2.39 0.76
C PRO A 70 22.36 3.43 -0.24
N TYR A 71 21.83 3.39 -1.46
CA TYR A 71 22.26 4.33 -2.49
C TYR A 71 21.68 5.73 -2.28
N ALA A 72 20.45 5.84 -1.72
CA ALA A 72 19.90 7.13 -1.32
C ALA A 72 20.76 7.82 -0.25
N VAL A 73 21.31 7.06 0.72
CA VAL A 73 22.22 7.59 1.75
C VAL A 73 23.55 8.01 1.13
N GLU A 74 24.10 7.25 0.20
CA GLU A 74 25.32 7.62 -0.54
C GLU A 74 25.14 8.94 -1.28
N LEU A 75 24.06 9.06 -2.05
CA LEU A 75 23.72 10.30 -2.77
C LEU A 75 23.45 11.45 -1.81
N GLY A 76 22.80 11.21 -0.68
CA GLY A 76 22.56 12.21 0.36
C GLY A 76 23.87 12.79 0.91
N ARG A 77 24.84 11.96 1.20
CA ARG A 77 26.18 12.38 1.65
C ARG A 77 26.93 13.15 0.59
N GLN A 78 26.82 12.75 -0.68
CA GLN A 78 27.53 13.38 -1.77
C GLN A 78 26.92 14.72 -2.18
N TYR A 79 25.59 14.84 -2.18
CA TYR A 79 24.88 15.95 -2.80
C TYR A 79 24.03 16.77 -1.82
N GLY A 80 23.86 16.33 -0.57
CA GLY A 80 23.09 17.05 0.44
C GLY A 80 21.59 16.92 0.31
N VAL A 81 21.06 16.02 -0.53
CA VAL A 81 19.62 15.68 -0.58
C VAL A 81 19.29 14.73 0.56
N LEU A 82 18.21 14.99 1.30
CA LEU A 82 17.77 14.09 2.37
C LEU A 82 17.37 12.72 1.81
N PRO A 83 18.00 11.60 2.26
CA PRO A 83 17.65 10.27 1.80
C PRO A 83 16.18 9.91 1.98
N SER A 84 15.55 10.37 3.06
CA SER A 84 14.12 10.17 3.30
C SER A 84 13.25 10.72 2.16
N ILE A 85 13.62 11.88 1.61
CA ILE A 85 12.96 12.50 0.45
C ILE A 85 13.16 11.63 -0.79
N THR A 86 14.40 11.26 -1.11
CA THR A 86 14.70 10.43 -2.29
C THR A 86 13.97 9.09 -2.25
N ILE A 87 13.94 8.42 -1.08
CA ILE A 87 13.25 7.14 -0.91
C ILE A 87 11.73 7.33 -1.04
N ALA A 88 11.16 8.37 -0.42
CA ALA A 88 9.72 8.62 -0.49
C ALA A 88 9.25 8.94 -1.91
N GLN A 89 10.03 9.74 -2.66
CA GLN A 89 9.77 10.01 -4.08
C GLN A 89 9.89 8.72 -4.91
N ALA A 90 10.94 7.92 -4.72
CA ALA A 90 11.06 6.63 -5.41
C ALA A 90 9.86 5.71 -5.16
N ILE A 91 9.33 5.67 -3.93
CA ILE A 91 8.12 4.91 -3.58
C ILE A 91 6.92 5.43 -4.36
N LEU A 92 6.66 6.73 -4.32
CA LEU A 92 5.46 7.34 -4.90
C LEU A 92 5.46 7.31 -6.43
N GLU A 93 6.60 7.65 -7.04
CA GLU A 93 6.71 7.80 -8.49
C GLU A 93 6.80 6.44 -9.21
N SER A 94 7.36 5.42 -8.55
CA SER A 94 7.54 4.09 -9.14
C SER A 94 6.46 3.07 -8.76
N ASP A 95 5.53 3.44 -7.88
CA ASP A 95 4.62 2.49 -7.24
C ASP A 95 5.39 1.28 -6.67
N TRP A 96 6.33 1.56 -5.76
CA TRP A 96 7.20 0.54 -5.16
C TRP A 96 8.06 -0.22 -6.17
N GLY A 97 8.42 0.42 -7.29
CA GLY A 97 9.17 -0.19 -8.37
C GLY A 97 8.36 -1.09 -9.29
N THR A 98 7.03 -1.15 -9.12
CA THR A 98 6.13 -2.04 -9.89
C THR A 98 5.54 -1.38 -11.14
N SER A 99 5.56 -0.05 -11.23
CA SER A 99 5.08 0.66 -12.42
C SER A 99 5.83 0.18 -13.68
N SER A 100 5.18 0.21 -14.84
CA SER A 100 5.79 -0.22 -16.12
C SER A 100 7.09 0.53 -16.40
N LEU A 101 7.15 1.82 -16.07
CA LEU A 101 8.33 2.65 -16.26
C LEU A 101 9.49 2.23 -15.34
N ALA A 102 9.19 1.90 -14.09
CA ALA A 102 10.20 1.44 -13.14
C ALA A 102 10.66 0.00 -13.42
N SER A 103 9.72 -0.92 -13.64
CA SER A 103 10.02 -2.36 -13.76
C SER A 103 10.70 -2.73 -15.08
N GLN A 104 10.37 -2.04 -16.19
CA GLN A 104 10.91 -2.35 -17.51
C GLN A 104 12.09 -1.46 -17.90
N TYR A 105 12.13 -0.23 -17.39
CA TYR A 105 13.09 0.79 -17.85
C TYR A 105 13.91 1.42 -16.72
N ASN A 106 13.83 0.90 -15.49
CA ASN A 106 14.57 1.35 -14.31
C ASN A 106 14.40 2.85 -13.99
N ASN A 107 13.37 3.50 -14.50
CA ASN A 107 13.10 4.91 -14.25
C ASN A 107 12.12 5.03 -13.06
N TYR A 108 12.67 5.26 -11.88
CA TYR A 108 11.92 5.27 -10.62
C TYR A 108 11.30 6.64 -10.28
N PHE A 109 11.56 7.67 -11.09
CA PHE A 109 11.13 9.04 -10.78
C PHE A 109 10.35 9.70 -11.92
N GLY A 110 10.04 8.97 -12.97
CA GLY A 110 9.32 9.53 -14.11
C GLY A 110 10.10 10.60 -14.87
N ILE A 111 11.44 10.52 -14.88
CA ILE A 111 12.29 11.51 -15.53
C ILE A 111 12.04 11.49 -17.03
N LYS A 112 11.65 12.66 -17.56
CA LYS A 112 11.44 12.87 -18.99
C LYS A 112 12.78 13.07 -19.73
N GLY A 113 12.80 12.77 -21.00
CA GLY A 113 13.95 12.99 -21.86
C GLY A 113 13.53 13.25 -23.30
N GLU A 114 14.46 13.73 -24.11
CA GLU A 114 14.18 14.13 -25.51
C GLU A 114 14.84 13.20 -26.53
N ASP A 115 16.00 12.64 -26.19
CA ASP A 115 16.77 11.77 -27.08
C ASP A 115 16.08 10.43 -27.32
N PRO A 116 15.70 10.10 -28.59
CA PRO A 116 15.05 8.84 -28.93
C PRO A 116 15.88 7.61 -28.65
N SER A 117 17.21 7.73 -28.60
CA SER A 117 18.13 6.59 -28.39
C SER A 117 18.07 6.02 -26.97
N ASN A 118 17.74 6.87 -25.97
CA ASN A 118 17.71 6.51 -24.56
C ASN A 118 16.38 6.81 -23.87
N THR A 119 15.30 6.88 -24.64
CA THR A 119 13.94 7.17 -24.13
C THR A 119 12.89 6.21 -24.67
N LYS A 120 11.74 6.14 -23.96
CA LYS A 120 10.50 5.47 -24.42
C LYS A 120 9.31 6.41 -24.30
N VAL A 121 8.38 6.29 -25.24
CA VAL A 121 7.09 6.98 -25.17
C VAL A 121 6.09 6.06 -24.48
N LEU A 122 5.51 6.54 -23.39
CA LEU A 122 4.54 5.82 -22.56
C LEU A 122 3.37 6.73 -22.22
N GLN A 123 2.22 6.14 -21.98
CA GLN A 123 1.07 6.89 -21.46
C GLN A 123 1.31 7.22 -19.98
N THR A 124 1.02 8.47 -19.60
CA THR A 124 1.07 8.97 -18.22
C THR A 124 -0.16 9.79 -17.91
N LYS A 125 -0.51 9.87 -16.62
CA LYS A 125 -1.56 10.76 -16.13
C LYS A 125 -0.93 12.02 -15.60
N GLU A 126 -1.40 13.17 -16.06
CA GLU A 126 -0.97 14.47 -15.56
C GLU A 126 -2.17 15.29 -15.07
N TYR A 127 -1.96 16.07 -14.00
CA TYR A 127 -2.97 16.94 -13.46
C TYR A 127 -2.82 18.34 -14.09
N THR A 128 -3.79 18.75 -14.89
CA THR A 128 -3.75 20.02 -15.62
C THR A 128 -5.15 20.65 -15.58
N ASN A 129 -5.20 21.95 -15.29
CA ASN A 129 -6.45 22.73 -15.21
C ASN A 129 -7.54 22.08 -14.33
N GLY A 130 -7.14 21.53 -13.17
CA GLY A 130 -8.08 20.91 -12.22
C GLY A 130 -8.55 19.50 -12.60
N GLN A 131 -7.99 18.87 -13.64
CA GLN A 131 -8.40 17.55 -14.12
C GLN A 131 -7.20 16.63 -14.37
N TRP A 132 -7.42 15.31 -14.19
CA TRP A 132 -6.48 14.29 -14.60
C TRP A 132 -6.69 13.96 -16.06
N ILE A 133 -5.65 14.13 -16.88
CA ILE A 133 -5.62 13.77 -18.30
C ILE A 133 -4.57 12.70 -18.55
N THR A 134 -4.82 11.84 -19.55
CA THR A 134 -3.84 10.86 -20.01
C THR A 134 -3.16 11.42 -21.27
N ILE A 135 -1.83 11.51 -21.23
CA ILE A 135 -1.02 11.99 -22.34
C ILE A 135 0.11 11.00 -22.65
N ASN A 136 0.70 11.13 -23.83
CA ASN A 136 1.94 10.42 -24.16
C ASN A 136 3.13 11.26 -23.68
N GLY A 137 3.92 10.70 -22.75
CA GLY A 137 5.16 11.28 -22.28
C GLY A 137 6.37 10.51 -22.80
N ARG A 138 7.47 11.20 -23.10
CA ARG A 138 8.75 10.59 -23.42
C ARG A 138 9.62 10.55 -22.16
N PHE A 139 10.00 9.34 -21.73
CA PHE A 139 10.73 9.10 -20.48
C PHE A 139 12.10 8.49 -20.75
N ARG A 140 13.09 8.87 -19.93
CA ARG A 140 14.43 8.25 -19.97
C ARG A 140 14.34 6.76 -19.60
N VAL A 141 15.24 5.98 -20.20
CA VAL A 141 15.48 4.58 -19.84
C VAL A 141 16.89 4.45 -19.26
N TYR A 142 17.02 3.59 -18.25
CA TYR A 142 18.28 3.40 -17.54
C TYR A 142 18.63 1.92 -17.50
N SER A 143 19.94 1.62 -17.41
CA SER A 143 20.43 0.24 -17.28
C SER A 143 20.19 -0.31 -15.87
N ASP A 144 20.18 0.57 -14.87
CA ASP A 144 20.02 0.25 -13.45
C ASP A 144 19.19 1.35 -12.76
N PHE A 145 18.44 0.99 -11.71
CA PHE A 145 17.67 1.93 -10.90
C PHE A 145 18.53 3.01 -10.21
N ARG A 146 19.83 2.70 -9.91
CA ARG A 146 20.76 3.67 -9.34
C ARG A 146 21.03 4.83 -10.28
N GLU A 147 21.10 4.57 -11.58
CA GLU A 147 21.26 5.64 -12.57
C GLU A 147 20.10 6.62 -12.53
N SER A 148 18.85 6.11 -12.44
CA SER A 148 17.69 7.00 -12.31
C SER A 148 17.68 7.75 -10.98
N MET A 149 18.13 7.14 -9.87
CA MET A 149 18.28 7.81 -8.58
C MET A 149 19.33 8.94 -8.64
N LYS A 150 20.46 8.70 -9.28
CA LYS A 150 21.52 9.70 -9.46
C LYS A 150 21.06 10.85 -10.34
N ASP A 151 20.39 10.53 -11.44
CA ASP A 151 19.87 11.55 -12.37
C ASP A 151 18.81 12.42 -11.69
N HIS A 152 17.89 11.81 -10.92
CA HIS A 152 16.94 12.52 -10.09
C HIS A 152 17.63 13.43 -9.05
N THR A 153 18.64 12.91 -8.35
CA THR A 153 19.41 13.71 -7.38
C THR A 153 20.06 14.89 -8.06
N LYS A 154 20.66 14.69 -9.24
CA LYS A 154 21.24 15.77 -10.03
C LYS A 154 20.21 16.80 -10.47
N LEU A 155 19.02 16.39 -10.86
CA LEU A 155 17.94 17.33 -11.15
C LEU A 155 17.63 18.25 -9.96
N LEU A 156 17.63 17.74 -8.73
CA LEU A 156 17.42 18.56 -7.54
C LEU A 156 18.60 19.49 -7.26
N VAL A 157 19.84 19.07 -7.55
CA VAL A 157 21.06 19.84 -7.29
C VAL A 157 21.32 20.88 -8.36
N ASP A 158 21.24 20.48 -9.61
CA ASP A 158 21.61 21.28 -10.79
C ASP A 158 20.43 22.13 -11.28
N GLY A 159 19.21 21.81 -10.83
CA GLY A 159 17.96 22.46 -11.29
C GLY A 159 17.56 21.99 -12.68
N THR A 160 16.80 22.83 -13.35
CA THR A 160 16.35 22.61 -14.73
C THR A 160 17.15 23.43 -15.71
N THR A 161 17.03 23.15 -17.01
CA THR A 161 17.72 23.90 -18.07
C THR A 161 17.34 25.38 -18.11
N TRP A 162 16.16 25.75 -17.60
CA TRP A 162 15.69 27.14 -17.55
C TRP A 162 15.87 27.80 -16.18
N ASN A 163 16.13 27.03 -15.11
CA ASN A 163 16.38 27.55 -13.76
C ASN A 163 17.29 26.60 -12.97
N SER A 164 18.59 26.86 -12.94
CA SER A 164 19.58 26.08 -12.19
C SER A 164 19.41 26.13 -10.66
N GLN A 165 18.57 27.04 -10.14
CA GLN A 165 18.31 27.16 -8.70
C GLN A 165 16.92 26.69 -8.32
N GLN A 166 16.20 26.01 -9.22
CA GLN A 166 14.79 25.67 -9.04
C GLN A 166 14.52 24.93 -7.73
N TYR A 167 15.36 23.96 -7.36
CA TYR A 167 15.18 23.12 -6.17
C TYR A 167 16.15 23.47 -5.02
N ARG A 168 16.66 24.70 -5.02
CA ARG A 168 17.64 25.14 -4.00
C ARG A 168 17.08 25.03 -2.59
N GLN A 169 15.81 25.33 -2.37
CA GLN A 169 15.18 25.23 -1.06
C GLN A 169 15.13 23.77 -0.57
N VAL A 170 14.89 22.82 -1.46
CA VAL A 170 14.94 21.37 -1.14
C VAL A 170 16.32 20.99 -0.58
N ILE A 171 17.38 21.41 -1.28
CA ILE A 171 18.78 21.12 -0.87
C ILE A 171 19.14 21.81 0.45
N GLN A 172 18.64 23.01 0.71
CA GLN A 172 18.94 23.78 1.93
C GLN A 172 18.11 23.35 3.14
N SER A 173 17.04 22.61 2.95
CA SER A 173 16.15 22.15 4.02
C SER A 173 16.89 21.28 5.03
N LYS A 174 16.65 21.52 6.33
CA LYS A 174 17.28 20.78 7.45
C LYS A 174 16.49 19.56 7.89
N ASN A 175 15.25 19.43 7.43
CA ASN A 175 14.38 18.32 7.76
C ASN A 175 13.48 17.99 6.57
N TYR A 176 12.90 16.78 6.62
CA TYR A 176 12.07 16.27 5.53
C TYR A 176 10.74 17.02 5.34
N ILE A 177 10.23 17.71 6.38
CA ILE A 177 8.98 18.48 6.28
C ILE A 177 9.21 19.70 5.40
N ASP A 178 10.25 20.48 5.72
CA ASP A 178 10.62 21.67 4.93
C ASP A 178 11.00 21.28 3.49
N ALA A 179 11.75 20.18 3.33
CA ALA A 179 12.10 19.65 2.01
C ALA A 179 10.88 19.22 1.18
N ALA A 180 9.88 18.59 1.80
CA ALA A 180 8.65 18.18 1.13
C ALA A 180 7.80 19.40 0.73
N VAL A 181 7.75 20.44 1.57
CA VAL A 181 7.11 21.73 1.22
C VAL A 181 7.84 22.37 0.05
N ALA A 182 9.17 22.43 0.10
CA ALA A 182 9.99 23.01 -0.96
C ALA A 182 9.79 22.31 -2.30
N LEU A 183 9.73 20.96 -2.35
CA LEU A 183 9.44 20.22 -3.57
C LEU A 183 8.15 20.69 -4.26
N GLN A 184 7.08 20.91 -3.50
CA GLN A 184 5.82 21.38 -4.06
C GLN A 184 5.89 22.84 -4.47
N THR A 185 6.52 23.71 -3.66
CA THR A 185 6.66 25.15 -3.92
C THR A 185 7.54 25.40 -5.14
N ASP A 186 8.60 24.60 -5.28
CA ASP A 186 9.55 24.69 -6.39
C ASP A 186 9.02 24.02 -7.68
N GLY A 187 7.79 23.47 -7.64
CA GLY A 187 7.09 22.96 -8.82
C GLY A 187 7.54 21.56 -9.28
N TYR A 188 8.02 20.73 -8.36
CA TYR A 188 8.39 19.35 -8.70
C TYR A 188 7.18 18.51 -9.18
N ALA A 189 6.02 18.71 -8.57
CA ALA A 189 4.78 18.04 -8.94
C ALA A 189 3.62 19.04 -9.02
N THR A 190 2.69 18.78 -9.93
CA THR A 190 1.45 19.56 -10.11
C THR A 190 0.34 19.17 -9.13
N ASP A 191 0.48 18.02 -8.46
CA ASP A 191 -0.49 17.53 -7.48
C ASP A 191 -0.48 18.40 -6.21
N PRO A 192 -1.60 19.07 -5.86
CA PRO A 192 -1.69 19.91 -4.66
C PRO A 192 -1.51 19.15 -3.34
N GLY A 193 -1.68 17.82 -3.36
CA GLY A 193 -1.48 16.95 -2.21
C GLY A 193 -0.08 16.36 -2.06
N TYR A 194 0.88 16.75 -2.93
CA TYR A 194 2.18 16.08 -3.03
C TYR A 194 2.98 16.14 -1.73
N THR A 195 3.11 17.31 -1.12
CA THR A 195 3.74 17.49 0.20
C THR A 195 3.23 16.49 1.23
N ASN A 196 1.90 16.38 1.36
CA ASN A 196 1.29 15.46 2.33
C ASN A 196 1.54 13.99 2.00
N LYS A 197 1.63 13.63 0.73
CA LYS A 197 1.96 12.26 0.30
C LYS A 197 3.38 11.90 0.72
N ILE A 198 4.36 12.76 0.44
CA ILE A 198 5.75 12.58 0.84
C ILE A 198 5.87 12.42 2.36
N ILE A 199 5.31 13.37 3.14
CA ILE A 199 5.37 13.34 4.61
C ILE A 199 4.77 12.05 5.16
N ARG A 200 3.60 11.62 4.68
CA ARG A 200 2.95 10.38 5.14
C ARG A 200 3.80 9.14 4.86
N VAL A 201 4.43 9.06 3.70
CA VAL A 201 5.31 7.94 3.35
C VAL A 201 6.51 7.91 4.29
N ILE A 202 7.18 9.05 4.51
CA ILE A 202 8.33 9.15 5.40
C ILE A 202 7.96 8.72 6.83
N GLN A 203 6.84 9.19 7.35
CA GLN A 203 6.37 8.85 8.69
C GLN A 203 5.96 7.36 8.80
N LYS A 204 5.16 6.88 7.86
CA LYS A 204 4.65 5.49 7.84
C LYS A 204 5.77 4.45 7.86
N TYR A 205 6.84 4.70 7.12
CA TYR A 205 7.95 3.75 6.97
C TYR A 205 9.20 4.15 7.77
N ASN A 206 9.08 5.18 8.64
CA ASN A 206 10.20 5.69 9.46
C ASN A 206 11.45 5.98 8.63
N LEU A 207 11.29 6.65 7.48
CA LEU A 207 12.39 6.91 6.56
C LEU A 207 13.36 7.98 7.09
N LYS A 208 12.93 8.83 8.04
CA LYS A 208 13.77 9.85 8.69
C LYS A 208 15.08 9.27 9.25
N LYS A 209 15.08 8.00 9.68
CA LYS A 209 16.29 7.33 10.18
C LYS A 209 17.45 7.31 9.19
N TYR A 210 17.19 7.45 7.89
CA TYR A 210 18.22 7.48 6.87
C TYR A 210 18.85 8.87 6.68
N ASP A 211 18.29 9.91 7.30
CA ASP A 211 18.80 11.29 7.21
C ASP A 211 19.91 11.57 8.23
N GLU A 212 20.16 10.64 9.16
CA GLU A 212 21.18 10.79 10.19
C GLU A 212 22.57 10.97 9.58
N GLY A 213 23.28 12.01 10.00
CA GLY A 213 24.62 12.33 9.52
C GLY A 213 24.71 12.89 8.11
N ILE A 214 23.61 13.34 7.52
CA ILE A 214 23.60 13.98 6.19
C ILE A 214 23.77 15.51 6.30
N LYS A 215 23.20 16.13 7.33
CA LYS A 215 23.22 17.61 7.55
C LYS A 215 23.47 17.96 9.02
#